data_dd120d5f0951298b044d699652a1b93d
#
_entry.id   dd120d5f0951298b044d699652a1b93d
#
_cell.length_a   1.000
_cell.length_b   1.000
_cell.length_c   1.000
_cell.angle_alpha   90.00
_cell.angle_beta   90.00
_cell.angle_gamma   90.00
#
_symmetry.space_group_name_H-M   'P 1'
#
loop_
_entity.id
_entity.type
_entity.pdbx_description
1 polymer ?
#
loop_
_entity_poly.entity_id
_entity_poly.type
_entity_poly.pdbx_seq_one_letter_code
_entity_poly.pdbx_strand_id
1 'polypeptide(L)'
;MKEHEKQMYEEKVRFLINISHELRTPLTLIHAPLNQILKSLSSGDSQYLPLKAIYRQAQRMKNLINMVLDVRKMEVGESKLQIQPHPLNQWIEHVSQDFISEGEAKNVHIRYQLDPRIEKVSFDKDKCEIILSNLLINALKHSPQDTEITIASELLPEENRVRISVIDQGCGLKQVDTHKLFTRFYQGTGEQSGTGIGLSYSKILVELHGGSIGAQDNEETGASFFFELPLRQEPEEIICEPKAYLNELMMDDNSGQPSAKEVFDTTPYTILVVDDNPDMTDFLKRTFEGYFKRIIIAGDGVEALQLVRSHVPDIIVSDVMMPRMNGYKLCKTIKEDINISHIPVILLT
;
A
#
# COMPACT_ATOMS: atom_id res chain seq x y z
N MET A 1 -33.39 -15.95 9.41
CA MET A 1 -33.01 -14.56 9.14
C MET A 1 -31.48 -14.35 9.26
N LYS A 2 -30.84 -14.65 10.38
CA LYS A 2 -29.37 -14.44 10.55
C LYS A 2 -28.48 -15.18 9.54
N GLU A 3 -28.84 -16.38 9.10
CA GLU A 3 -28.07 -17.21 8.18
C GLU A 3 -28.09 -16.67 6.73
N HIS A 4 -29.24 -16.15 6.31
CA HIS A 4 -29.40 -15.53 4.99
C HIS A 4 -28.69 -14.17 4.90
N GLU A 5 -28.69 -13.37 5.98
CA GLU A 5 -27.90 -12.13 6.07
C GLU A 5 -26.40 -12.42 6.02
N LYS A 6 -25.94 -13.48 6.66
CA LYS A 6 -24.53 -13.92 6.64
C LYS A 6 -24.11 -14.37 5.24
N GLN A 7 -24.91 -15.17 4.56
CA GLN A 7 -24.64 -15.60 3.17
C GLN A 7 -24.59 -14.42 2.20
N MET A 8 -25.58 -13.51 2.25
CA MET A 8 -25.57 -12.28 1.45
C MET A 8 -24.34 -11.42 1.72
N TYR A 9 -23.88 -11.37 2.97
CA TYR A 9 -22.69 -10.63 3.36
C TYR A 9 -21.41 -11.28 2.80
N GLU A 10 -21.28 -12.61 2.89
CA GLU A 10 -20.13 -13.36 2.35
C GLU A 10 -20.05 -13.27 0.82
N GLU A 11 -21.19 -13.34 0.12
CA GLU A 11 -21.24 -13.13 -1.34
C GLU A 11 -20.80 -11.70 -1.72
N LYS A 12 -21.26 -10.69 -1.00
CA LYS A 12 -20.86 -9.30 -1.20
C LYS A 12 -19.38 -9.05 -0.97
N VAL A 13 -18.81 -9.71 0.03
CA VAL A 13 -17.36 -9.65 0.31
C VAL A 13 -16.57 -10.30 -0.83
N ARG A 14 -16.94 -11.51 -1.24
CA ARG A 14 -16.29 -12.22 -2.35
C ARG A 14 -16.35 -11.43 -3.66
N PHE A 15 -17.50 -10.82 -3.96
CA PHE A 15 -17.69 -9.96 -5.13
C PHE A 15 -16.73 -8.77 -5.12
N LEU A 16 -16.55 -8.08 -3.97
CA LEU A 16 -15.64 -6.94 -3.85
C LEU A 16 -14.17 -7.34 -3.96
N ILE A 17 -13.79 -8.50 -3.42
CA ILE A 17 -12.43 -9.04 -3.57
C ILE A 17 -12.12 -9.31 -5.04
N ASN A 18 -13.04 -10.00 -5.75
CA ASN A 18 -12.87 -10.31 -7.18
C ASN A 18 -12.76 -9.02 -8.02
N ILE A 19 -13.69 -8.07 -7.85
CA ILE A 19 -13.63 -6.77 -8.57
C ILE A 19 -12.31 -6.06 -8.31
N SER A 20 -11.79 -6.12 -7.09
CA SER A 20 -10.55 -5.42 -6.76
C SER A 20 -9.33 -6.06 -7.44
N HIS A 21 -9.30 -7.39 -7.57
CA HIS A 21 -8.30 -8.07 -8.39
C HIS A 21 -8.46 -7.70 -9.87
N GLU A 22 -9.68 -7.72 -10.40
CA GLU A 22 -9.96 -7.32 -11.78
C GLU A 22 -9.64 -5.85 -12.09
N LEU A 23 -9.71 -4.95 -11.09
CA LEU A 23 -9.32 -3.55 -11.24
C LEU A 23 -7.82 -3.32 -11.06
N ARG A 24 -7.14 -4.15 -10.24
CA ARG A 24 -5.69 -4.02 -10.01
C ARG A 24 -4.88 -4.28 -11.26
N THR A 25 -5.24 -5.31 -12.03
CA THR A 25 -4.55 -5.69 -13.27
C THR A 25 -4.50 -4.56 -14.30
N PRO A 26 -5.62 -3.99 -14.78
CA PRO A 26 -5.60 -2.89 -15.74
C PRO A 26 -4.87 -1.66 -15.19
N LEU A 27 -4.97 -1.41 -13.89
CA LEU A 27 -4.29 -0.30 -13.25
C LEU A 27 -2.77 -0.48 -13.21
N THR A 28 -2.30 -1.70 -12.99
CA THR A 28 -0.87 -2.02 -13.05
C THR A 28 -0.34 -1.84 -14.48
N LEU A 29 -1.11 -2.26 -15.48
CA LEU A 29 -0.79 -2.09 -16.91
C LEU A 29 -0.75 -0.62 -17.35
N ILE A 30 -1.46 0.26 -16.67
CA ILE A 30 -1.38 1.72 -16.89
C ILE A 30 -0.22 2.33 -16.11
N HIS A 31 -0.11 1.99 -14.83
CA HIS A 31 0.84 2.61 -13.90
C HIS A 31 2.31 2.29 -14.23
N ALA A 32 2.62 1.02 -14.53
CA ALA A 32 4.00 0.59 -14.73
C ALA A 32 4.62 1.19 -16.01
N PRO A 33 3.98 1.18 -17.20
CA PRO A 33 4.51 1.85 -18.39
C PRO A 33 4.63 3.36 -18.22
N LEU A 34 3.66 4.02 -17.55
CA LEU A 34 3.73 5.45 -17.27
C LEU A 34 4.95 5.79 -16.41
N ASN A 35 5.26 4.97 -15.40
CA ASN A 35 6.44 5.16 -14.56
C ASN A 35 7.74 5.02 -15.36
N GLN A 36 7.82 4.06 -16.30
CA GLN A 36 8.97 3.90 -17.19
C GLN A 36 9.14 5.11 -18.11
N ILE A 37 8.05 5.58 -18.72
CA ILE A 37 8.09 6.76 -19.60
C ILE A 37 8.53 8.00 -18.80
N LEU A 38 7.97 8.24 -17.62
CA LEU A 38 8.33 9.38 -16.78
C LEU A 38 9.79 9.37 -16.34
N LYS A 39 10.39 8.19 -16.11
CA LYS A 39 11.82 8.05 -15.80
C LYS A 39 12.73 8.36 -16.98
N SER A 40 12.25 8.20 -18.21
CA SER A 40 13.01 8.48 -19.45
C SER A 40 12.88 9.93 -19.94
N LEU A 41 11.87 10.67 -19.45
CA LEU A 41 11.62 12.06 -19.84
C LEU A 41 12.34 13.06 -18.91
N SER A 42 12.80 14.15 -19.46
CA SER A 42 13.29 15.30 -18.70
C SER A 42 12.14 16.17 -18.23
N SER A 43 12.29 16.85 -17.09
CA SER A 43 11.23 17.72 -16.51
C SER A 43 10.83 18.88 -17.44
N GLY A 44 11.62 19.20 -18.45
CA GLY A 44 11.34 20.23 -19.47
C GLY A 44 10.55 19.73 -20.68
N ASP A 45 10.32 18.45 -20.81
CA ASP A 45 9.55 17.89 -21.92
C ASP A 45 8.08 18.29 -21.83
N SER A 46 7.49 18.71 -22.95
CA SER A 46 6.09 19.14 -23.02
C SER A 46 5.10 18.05 -22.58
N GLN A 47 5.47 16.78 -22.71
CA GLN A 47 4.65 15.63 -22.32
C GLN A 47 4.83 15.22 -20.86
N TYR A 48 5.86 15.72 -20.16
CA TYR A 48 6.15 15.32 -18.77
C TYR A 48 5.00 15.64 -17.82
N LEU A 49 4.48 16.86 -17.85
CA LEU A 49 3.40 17.29 -16.96
C LEU A 49 2.08 16.55 -17.19
N PRO A 50 1.59 16.37 -18.44
CA PRO A 50 0.41 15.57 -18.72
C PRO A 50 0.54 14.11 -18.27
N LEU A 51 1.67 13.46 -18.57
CA LEU A 51 1.92 12.06 -18.18
C LEU A 51 2.05 11.91 -16.67
N LYS A 52 2.69 12.87 -15.99
CA LYS A 52 2.75 12.90 -14.52
C LYS A 52 1.36 13.07 -13.90
N ALA A 53 0.46 13.83 -14.54
CA ALA A 53 -0.92 13.95 -14.07
C ALA A 53 -1.68 12.62 -14.19
N ILE A 54 -1.55 11.91 -15.33
CA ILE A 54 -2.17 10.59 -15.53
C ILE A 54 -1.61 9.57 -14.53
N TYR A 55 -0.28 9.55 -14.32
CA TYR A 55 0.37 8.70 -13.34
C TYR A 55 -0.18 8.91 -11.92
N ARG A 56 -0.34 10.19 -11.51
CA ARG A 56 -0.94 10.51 -10.20
C ARG A 56 -2.38 10.01 -10.08
N GLN A 57 -3.19 10.09 -11.14
CA GLN A 57 -4.55 9.56 -11.11
C GLN A 57 -4.58 8.03 -11.04
N ALA A 58 -3.71 7.34 -11.78
CA ALA A 58 -3.56 5.90 -11.70
C ALA A 58 -3.13 5.46 -10.28
N GLN A 59 -2.16 6.15 -9.68
CA GLN A 59 -1.73 5.91 -8.30
C GLN A 59 -2.88 6.14 -7.30
N ARG A 60 -3.67 7.20 -7.51
CA ARG A 60 -4.83 7.49 -6.66
C ARG A 60 -5.89 6.38 -6.75
N MET A 61 -6.18 5.87 -7.95
CA MET A 61 -7.11 4.76 -8.14
C MET A 61 -6.61 3.48 -7.46
N LYS A 62 -5.31 3.15 -7.59
CA LYS A 62 -4.66 2.04 -6.91
C LYS A 62 -4.84 2.13 -5.38
N ASN A 63 -4.59 3.30 -4.82
CA ASN A 63 -4.74 3.54 -3.39
C ASN A 63 -6.19 3.38 -2.92
N LEU A 64 -7.17 3.85 -3.72
CA LEU A 64 -8.59 3.69 -3.42
C LEU A 64 -9.04 2.22 -3.43
N ILE A 65 -8.60 1.44 -4.41
CA ILE A 65 -8.89 0.01 -4.51
C ILE A 65 -8.31 -0.74 -3.31
N ASN A 66 -7.04 -0.50 -2.99
CA ASN A 66 -6.41 -1.11 -1.83
C ASN A 66 -7.11 -0.73 -0.52
N MET A 67 -7.51 0.54 -0.37
CA MET A 67 -8.25 1.02 0.78
C MET A 67 -9.60 0.30 0.96
N VAL A 68 -10.36 0.10 -0.13
CA VAL A 68 -11.63 -0.62 -0.08
C VAL A 68 -11.41 -2.08 0.35
N LEU A 69 -10.36 -2.72 -0.17
CA LEU A 69 -9.97 -4.08 0.22
C LEU A 69 -9.56 -4.19 1.67
N ASP A 70 -8.69 -3.28 2.13
CA ASP A 70 -8.20 -3.28 3.50
C ASP A 70 -9.34 -3.07 4.49
N VAL A 71 -10.24 -2.11 4.23
CA VAL A 71 -11.44 -1.90 5.06
C VAL A 71 -12.27 -3.18 5.17
N ARG A 72 -12.40 -3.94 4.08
CA ARG A 72 -13.15 -5.20 4.09
C ARG A 72 -12.42 -6.33 4.81
N LYS A 73 -11.11 -6.47 4.61
CA LYS A 73 -10.30 -7.43 5.39
C LYS A 73 -10.42 -7.18 6.90
N MET A 74 -10.49 -5.90 7.29
CA MET A 74 -10.69 -5.50 8.69
C MET A 74 -12.09 -5.85 9.22
N GLU A 75 -13.14 -5.62 8.42
CA GLU A 75 -14.52 -5.98 8.80
C GLU A 75 -14.70 -7.50 9.00
N VAL A 76 -13.89 -8.32 8.34
CA VAL A 76 -13.91 -9.80 8.47
C VAL A 76 -12.91 -10.30 9.53
N GLY A 77 -12.10 -9.40 10.14
CA GLY A 77 -11.07 -9.79 11.12
C GLY A 77 -9.83 -10.45 10.52
N GLU A 78 -9.63 -10.37 9.20
CA GLU A 78 -8.49 -10.95 8.48
C GLU A 78 -7.27 -10.02 8.39
N SER A 79 -7.38 -8.78 8.84
CA SER A 79 -6.28 -7.81 8.78
C SER A 79 -5.31 -8.02 9.94
N LYS A 80 -4.05 -8.31 9.65
CA LYS A 80 -2.97 -8.38 10.64
C LYS A 80 -2.13 -7.12 10.55
N LEU A 81 -1.78 -6.52 11.70
CA LEU A 81 -0.78 -5.47 11.79
C LEU A 81 0.61 -6.10 11.94
N GLN A 82 1.58 -5.55 11.23
CA GLN A 82 2.99 -5.88 11.38
C GLN A 82 3.65 -4.86 12.32
N ILE A 83 3.37 -5.00 13.61
CA ILE A 83 3.87 -4.07 14.63
C ILE A 83 5.33 -4.37 14.94
N GLN A 84 6.21 -3.41 14.67
CA GLN A 84 7.65 -3.48 14.92
C GLN A 84 8.15 -2.17 15.52
N PRO A 85 9.23 -2.19 16.32
CA PRO A 85 9.83 -0.98 16.88
C PRO A 85 10.57 -0.18 15.80
N HIS A 86 10.16 1.07 15.59
CA HIS A 86 10.75 2.00 14.62
C HIS A 86 11.20 3.31 15.29
N PRO A 87 12.27 3.96 14.81
CA PRO A 87 12.66 5.29 15.25
C PRO A 87 11.66 6.32 14.71
N LEU A 88 10.70 6.73 15.55
CA LEU A 88 9.52 7.50 15.12
C LEU A 88 9.90 8.82 14.42
N ASN A 89 10.78 9.62 15.02
CA ASN A 89 11.13 10.92 14.48
C ASN A 89 11.81 10.82 13.11
N GLN A 90 12.74 9.87 12.94
CA GLN A 90 13.39 9.63 11.65
C GLN A 90 12.40 9.11 10.59
N TRP A 91 11.45 8.29 11.01
CA TRP A 91 10.41 7.81 10.12
C TRP A 91 9.48 8.95 9.65
N ILE A 92 9.09 9.87 10.56
CA ILE A 92 8.32 11.07 10.21
C ILE A 92 9.06 11.90 9.17
N GLU A 93 10.34 12.19 9.38
CA GLU A 93 11.17 12.94 8.43
C GLU A 93 11.25 12.24 7.07
N HIS A 94 11.43 10.92 7.07
CA HIS A 94 11.52 10.14 5.83
C HIS A 94 10.23 10.20 5.01
N VAL A 95 9.07 9.95 5.63
CA VAL A 95 7.76 9.99 4.95
C VAL A 95 7.44 11.38 4.42
N SER A 96 7.77 12.42 5.17
CA SER A 96 7.46 13.80 4.79
C SER A 96 8.36 14.37 3.69
N GLN A 97 9.54 13.76 3.41
CA GLN A 97 10.43 14.22 2.31
C GLN A 97 9.74 14.25 0.96
N ASP A 98 8.85 13.29 0.67
CA ASP A 98 8.13 13.23 -0.59
C ASP A 98 7.18 14.42 -0.79
N PHE A 99 6.76 15.08 0.30
CA PHE A 99 5.85 16.21 0.31
C PHE A 99 6.54 17.57 0.28
N ILE A 100 7.84 17.65 0.57
CA ILE A 100 8.60 18.91 0.55
C ILE A 100 8.54 19.56 -0.83
N SER A 101 8.84 18.80 -1.89
CA SER A 101 8.81 19.31 -3.27
C SER A 101 7.41 19.79 -3.70
N GLU A 102 6.35 19.14 -3.20
CA GLU A 102 4.97 19.56 -3.49
C GLU A 102 4.62 20.83 -2.70
N GLY A 103 5.10 20.95 -1.47
CA GLY A 103 4.97 22.15 -0.65
C GLY A 103 5.70 23.34 -1.28
N GLU A 104 6.95 23.19 -1.69
CA GLU A 104 7.74 24.22 -2.37
C GLU A 104 7.07 24.71 -3.64
N ALA A 105 6.48 23.82 -4.44
CA ALA A 105 5.74 24.19 -5.66
C ALA A 105 4.51 25.05 -5.37
N LYS A 106 3.99 25.05 -4.14
CA LYS A 106 2.88 25.88 -3.67
C LYS A 106 3.33 27.03 -2.76
N ASN A 107 4.65 27.17 -2.54
CA ASN A 107 5.22 28.08 -1.56
C ASN A 107 4.73 27.83 -0.14
N VAL A 108 4.59 26.55 0.23
CA VAL A 108 4.21 26.09 1.58
C VAL A 108 5.40 25.36 2.18
N HIS A 109 5.88 25.81 3.35
CA HIS A 109 7.06 25.27 4.00
C HIS A 109 6.68 24.21 5.04
N ILE A 110 7.43 23.08 5.06
CA ILE A 110 7.26 22.04 6.08
C ILE A 110 8.31 22.23 7.17
N ARG A 111 7.85 22.34 8.42
CA ARG A 111 8.68 22.46 9.63
C ARG A 111 8.46 21.26 10.55
N TYR A 112 9.49 20.93 11.33
CA TYR A 112 9.43 19.83 12.30
C TYR A 112 9.54 20.37 13.73
N GLN A 113 8.69 19.85 14.61
CA GLN A 113 8.71 20.04 16.07
C GLN A 113 8.66 18.66 16.73
N LEU A 114 9.76 17.92 16.65
CA LEU A 114 9.83 16.53 17.10
C LEU A 114 10.41 16.43 18.51
N ASP A 115 9.71 15.73 19.40
CA ASP A 115 10.15 15.52 20.78
C ASP A 115 11.38 14.57 20.81
N PRO A 116 12.56 15.06 21.24
CA PRO A 116 13.77 14.26 21.22
C PRO A 116 13.77 13.09 22.23
N ARG A 117 12.82 13.06 23.17
CA ARG A 117 12.66 11.97 24.15
C ARG A 117 12.06 10.71 23.51
N ILE A 118 11.49 10.82 22.31
CA ILE A 118 10.89 9.68 21.60
C ILE A 118 11.98 8.98 20.79
N GLU A 119 12.49 7.86 21.29
CA GLU A 119 13.51 7.08 20.59
C GLU A 119 12.85 6.08 19.61
N LYS A 120 12.08 5.13 20.13
CA LYS A 120 11.42 4.08 19.36
C LYS A 120 9.98 3.87 19.82
N VAL A 121 9.10 3.66 18.85
CA VAL A 121 7.69 3.30 19.07
C VAL A 121 7.37 2.08 18.22
N SER A 122 6.57 1.17 18.76
CA SER A 122 6.15 -0.03 18.03
C SER A 122 4.85 0.25 17.26
N PHE A 123 4.89 0.15 15.94
CA PHE A 123 3.74 0.36 15.05
C PHE A 123 3.97 -0.34 13.71
N ASP A 124 2.89 -0.49 12.93
CA ASP A 124 2.96 -0.93 11.54
C ASP A 124 3.36 0.26 10.66
N LYS A 125 4.59 0.23 10.14
CA LYS A 125 5.20 1.32 9.39
C LYS A 125 4.38 1.69 8.16
N ASP A 126 3.93 0.69 7.39
CA ASP A 126 3.25 0.91 6.11
C ASP A 126 1.84 1.48 6.33
N LYS A 127 1.15 1.01 7.36
CA LYS A 127 -0.18 1.52 7.73
C LYS A 127 -0.11 2.94 8.30
N CYS A 128 0.89 3.22 9.15
CA CYS A 128 1.10 4.57 9.67
C CYS A 128 1.56 5.57 8.60
N GLU A 129 2.31 5.12 7.58
CA GLU A 129 2.66 5.94 6.42
C GLU A 129 1.42 6.42 5.67
N ILE A 130 0.41 5.55 5.49
CA ILE A 130 -0.88 5.94 4.89
C ILE A 130 -1.57 7.01 5.74
N ILE A 131 -1.55 6.87 7.08
CA ILE A 131 -2.17 7.85 7.97
C ILE A 131 -1.48 9.20 7.83
N LEU A 132 -0.16 9.26 8.00
CA LEU A 132 0.60 10.50 7.95
C LEU A 132 0.49 11.17 6.58
N SER A 133 0.58 10.40 5.49
CA SER A 133 0.41 10.90 4.11
C SER A 133 -0.97 11.50 3.88
N ASN A 134 -2.04 10.88 4.37
CA ASN A 134 -3.39 11.43 4.27
C ASN A 134 -3.53 12.78 5.01
N LEU A 135 -2.91 12.91 6.18
CA LEU A 135 -2.92 14.17 6.94
C LEU A 135 -2.11 15.25 6.22
N LEU A 136 -0.94 14.92 5.67
CA LEU A 136 -0.09 15.85 4.92
C LEU A 136 -0.76 16.31 3.62
N ILE A 137 -1.38 15.40 2.86
CA ILE A 137 -2.16 15.74 1.65
C ILE A 137 -3.29 16.70 2.01
N ASN A 138 -3.97 16.45 3.13
CA ASN A 138 -5.05 17.31 3.60
C ASN A 138 -4.52 18.70 3.98
N ALA A 139 -3.43 18.79 4.73
CA ALA A 139 -2.78 20.03 5.11
C ALA A 139 -2.33 20.83 3.88
N LEU A 140 -1.59 20.21 2.93
CA LEU A 140 -1.15 20.85 1.68
C LEU A 140 -2.31 21.32 0.80
N LYS A 141 -3.43 20.60 0.82
CA LYS A 141 -4.63 20.98 0.06
C LYS A 141 -5.29 22.23 0.60
N HIS A 142 -5.35 22.39 1.92
CA HIS A 142 -6.08 23.46 2.59
C HIS A 142 -5.21 24.64 3.00
N SER A 143 -3.88 24.53 2.93
CA SER A 143 -2.95 25.62 3.18
C SER A 143 -2.91 26.61 2.03
N PRO A 144 -3.05 27.92 2.29
CA PRO A 144 -2.78 28.99 1.32
C PRO A 144 -1.31 29.01 0.91
N GLN A 145 -0.98 29.81 -0.11
CA GLN A 145 0.42 30.11 -0.45
C GLN A 145 1.08 30.93 0.67
N ASP A 146 2.40 30.83 0.76
CA ASP A 146 3.22 31.56 1.75
C ASP A 146 2.88 31.20 3.21
N THR A 147 2.51 29.94 3.46
CA THR A 147 2.20 29.42 4.79
C THR A 147 3.13 28.27 5.20
N GLU A 148 2.98 27.84 6.44
CA GLU A 148 3.78 26.77 7.02
C GLU A 148 2.89 25.60 7.47
N ILE A 149 3.36 24.37 7.26
CA ILE A 149 2.81 23.15 7.84
C ILE A 149 3.81 22.63 8.86
N THR A 150 3.40 22.51 10.13
CA THR A 150 4.24 21.95 11.18
C THR A 150 3.89 20.50 11.43
N ILE A 151 4.89 19.61 11.38
CA ILE A 151 4.75 18.22 11.80
C ILE A 151 5.36 18.10 13.20
N ALA A 152 4.54 17.71 14.17
CA ALA A 152 4.96 17.60 15.57
C ALA A 152 4.83 16.17 16.08
N SER A 153 5.77 15.76 16.95
CA SER A 153 5.62 14.56 17.78
C SER A 153 5.70 14.95 19.24
N GLU A 154 4.86 14.37 20.07
CA GLU A 154 4.77 14.64 21.51
C GLU A 154 4.62 13.36 22.29
N LEU A 155 5.41 13.23 23.34
CA LEU A 155 5.28 12.14 24.30
C LEU A 155 4.21 12.48 25.33
N LEU A 156 3.22 11.63 25.50
CA LEU A 156 2.15 11.72 26.51
C LEU A 156 2.34 10.65 27.59
N PRO A 157 3.21 10.90 28.60
CA PRO A 157 3.61 9.88 29.56
C PRO A 157 2.46 9.39 30.45
N GLU A 158 1.54 10.29 30.83
CA GLU A 158 0.42 9.98 31.69
C GLU A 158 -0.56 9.02 31.01
N GLU A 159 -0.69 9.12 29.69
CA GLU A 159 -1.57 8.29 28.88
C GLU A 159 -0.86 7.05 28.29
N ASN A 160 0.46 6.95 28.48
CA ASN A 160 1.32 5.93 27.85
C ASN A 160 1.16 5.91 26.32
N ARG A 161 1.15 7.10 25.71
CA ARG A 161 0.92 7.33 24.26
C ARG A 161 1.94 8.28 23.67
N VAL A 162 2.03 8.25 22.37
CA VAL A 162 2.71 9.27 21.55
C VAL A 162 1.69 9.88 20.61
N ARG A 163 1.71 11.20 20.49
CA ARG A 163 0.87 11.95 19.56
C ARG A 163 1.73 12.43 18.39
N ILE A 164 1.22 12.26 17.19
CA ILE A 164 1.78 12.82 15.96
C ILE A 164 0.74 13.79 15.40
N SER A 165 1.15 15.04 15.16
CA SER A 165 0.27 16.12 14.71
C SER A 165 0.77 16.73 13.40
N VAL A 166 -0.16 17.04 12.50
CA VAL A 166 0.05 17.86 11.30
C VAL A 166 -0.78 19.12 11.46
N ILE A 167 -0.11 20.26 11.57
CA ILE A 167 -0.68 21.55 11.92
C ILE A 167 -0.56 22.44 10.68
N ASP A 168 -1.67 22.88 10.12
CA ASP A 168 -1.74 23.78 8.98
C ASP A 168 -2.18 25.19 9.36
N GLN A 169 -1.97 26.13 8.45
CA GLN A 169 -2.42 27.53 8.56
C GLN A 169 -3.56 27.83 7.56
N GLY A 170 -4.42 26.85 7.31
CA GLY A 170 -5.52 26.93 6.37
C GLY A 170 -6.76 27.61 6.91
N CYS A 171 -7.91 27.25 6.34
CA CYS A 171 -9.21 27.85 6.68
C CYS A 171 -9.77 27.39 8.05
N GLY A 172 -9.14 26.40 8.69
CA GLY A 172 -9.62 25.83 9.96
C GLY A 172 -10.89 24.98 9.81
N LEU A 173 -11.50 24.64 10.95
CA LEU A 173 -12.64 23.71 11.06
C LEU A 173 -13.93 24.39 11.52
N LYS A 174 -13.97 25.71 11.71
CA LYS A 174 -15.09 26.46 12.30
C LYS A 174 -16.45 26.22 11.63
N GLN A 175 -16.46 25.83 10.35
CA GLN A 175 -17.68 25.55 9.59
C GLN A 175 -17.89 24.07 9.32
N VAL A 176 -17.09 23.20 9.96
CA VAL A 176 -17.06 21.76 9.71
C VAL A 176 -17.51 21.02 10.96
N ASP A 177 -18.41 20.06 10.78
CA ASP A 177 -18.77 19.14 11.86
C ASP A 177 -17.60 18.18 12.10
N THR A 178 -16.80 18.44 13.14
CA THR A 178 -15.62 17.66 13.49
C THR A 178 -15.95 16.17 13.76
N HIS A 179 -17.15 15.87 14.24
CA HIS A 179 -17.62 14.49 14.44
C HIS A 179 -17.82 13.74 13.12
N LYS A 180 -18.07 14.47 12.02
CA LYS A 180 -18.28 13.89 10.68
C LYS A 180 -17.00 13.82 9.85
N LEU A 181 -15.93 14.53 10.23
CA LEU A 181 -14.67 14.56 9.47
C LEU A 181 -14.12 13.16 9.18
N PHE A 182 -14.28 12.24 10.11
CA PHE A 182 -13.80 10.87 10.03
C PHE A 182 -14.88 9.87 9.58
N THR A 183 -16.02 10.36 9.06
CA THR A 183 -17.06 9.50 8.47
C THR A 183 -16.80 9.30 6.96
N ARG A 184 -17.21 8.14 6.44
CA ARG A 184 -17.01 7.79 5.02
C ARG A 184 -17.76 8.77 4.11
N PHE A 185 -17.10 9.18 3.02
CA PHE A 185 -17.66 10.07 1.99
C PHE A 185 -17.99 11.49 2.46
N TYR A 186 -17.61 11.87 3.66
CA TYR A 186 -17.81 13.22 4.13
C TYR A 186 -16.83 14.17 3.42
N GLN A 187 -17.37 15.24 2.89
CA GLN A 187 -16.63 16.34 2.26
C GLN A 187 -17.12 17.64 2.90
N GLY A 188 -16.20 18.51 3.32
CA GLY A 188 -16.55 19.85 3.78
C GLY A 188 -17.19 20.70 2.67
N THR A 189 -17.74 21.83 3.01
CA THR A 189 -18.52 22.73 2.14
C THR A 189 -17.70 23.52 1.12
N GLY A 190 -16.49 23.09 0.72
CA GLY A 190 -15.61 23.78 -0.23
C GLY A 190 -15.57 23.11 -1.62
N GLU A 191 -15.32 23.92 -2.68
CA GLU A 191 -15.18 23.48 -4.08
C GLU A 191 -13.98 22.52 -4.33
N GLN A 192 -13.16 22.23 -3.31
CA GLN A 192 -11.96 21.39 -3.47
C GLN A 192 -12.32 19.90 -3.34
N SER A 193 -12.38 19.24 -4.49
CA SER A 193 -12.67 17.81 -4.66
C SER A 193 -11.74 16.90 -3.88
N GLY A 194 -12.27 16.09 -2.97
CA GLY A 194 -11.63 14.94 -2.31
C GLY A 194 -12.52 13.72 -2.45
N THR A 195 -12.04 12.52 -2.09
CA THR A 195 -12.88 11.30 -2.10
C THR A 195 -13.71 11.14 -0.83
N GLY A 196 -13.41 11.90 0.23
CA GLY A 196 -14.04 11.74 1.56
C GLY A 196 -13.72 10.40 2.24
N ILE A 197 -12.71 9.67 1.76
CA ILE A 197 -12.36 8.33 2.28
C ILE A 197 -11.06 8.36 3.10
N GLY A 198 -10.12 9.27 2.78
CA GLY A 198 -8.79 9.27 3.40
C GLY A 198 -8.81 9.35 4.92
N LEU A 199 -9.52 10.34 5.50
CA LEU A 199 -9.60 10.51 6.95
C LEU A 199 -10.37 9.38 7.64
N SER A 200 -11.44 8.87 7.04
CA SER A 200 -12.18 7.73 7.58
C SER A 200 -11.36 6.44 7.58
N TYR A 201 -10.51 6.25 6.58
CA TYR A 201 -9.57 5.13 6.53
C TYR A 201 -8.44 5.29 7.55
N SER A 202 -7.87 6.50 7.68
CA SER A 202 -6.89 6.80 8.72
C SER A 202 -7.44 6.49 10.11
N LYS A 203 -8.71 6.82 10.39
CA LYS A 203 -9.37 6.48 11.65
C LYS A 203 -9.36 4.97 11.91
N ILE A 204 -9.76 4.17 10.93
CA ILE A 204 -9.78 2.70 11.07
C ILE A 204 -8.36 2.17 11.34
N LEU A 205 -7.34 2.65 10.61
CA LEU A 205 -5.97 2.23 10.82
C LEU A 205 -5.44 2.57 12.21
N VAL A 206 -5.75 3.77 12.72
CA VAL A 206 -5.37 4.21 14.06
C VAL A 206 -6.08 3.37 15.13
N GLU A 207 -7.39 3.13 14.98
CA GLU A 207 -8.16 2.28 15.90
C GLU A 207 -7.63 0.84 15.95
N LEU A 208 -7.17 0.28 14.83
CA LEU A 208 -6.49 -1.02 14.79
C LEU A 208 -5.20 -1.05 15.60
N HIS A 209 -4.45 0.06 15.63
CA HIS A 209 -3.27 0.20 16.48
C HIS A 209 -3.62 0.42 17.96
N GLY A 210 -4.91 0.42 18.35
CA GLY A 210 -5.36 0.78 19.69
C GLY A 210 -5.20 2.27 20.01
N GLY A 211 -5.07 3.09 18.97
CA GLY A 211 -4.88 4.53 19.03
C GLY A 211 -6.18 5.33 18.95
N SER A 212 -6.02 6.65 18.87
CA SER A 212 -7.09 7.62 18.62
C SER A 212 -6.66 8.65 17.59
N ILE A 213 -7.61 9.17 16.82
CA ILE A 213 -7.38 10.23 15.82
C ILE A 213 -8.36 11.36 16.06
N GLY A 214 -7.89 12.60 15.89
CA GLY A 214 -8.70 13.78 16.10
C GLY A 214 -8.30 14.96 15.24
N ALA A 215 -9.11 16.02 15.31
CA ALA A 215 -8.81 17.29 14.66
C ALA A 215 -9.35 18.43 15.55
N GLN A 216 -8.64 19.55 15.56
CA GLN A 216 -9.01 20.76 16.31
C GLN A 216 -8.61 22.01 15.55
N ASP A 217 -9.31 23.11 15.80
CA ASP A 217 -8.90 24.42 15.29
C ASP A 217 -7.65 24.90 16.04
N ASN A 218 -6.77 25.58 15.33
CA ASN A 218 -5.66 26.30 15.93
C ASN A 218 -6.16 27.62 16.55
N GLU A 219 -5.41 28.16 17.52
CA GLU A 219 -5.76 29.40 18.20
C GLU A 219 -5.86 30.60 17.25
N GLU A 220 -4.95 30.72 16.29
CA GLU A 220 -4.88 31.82 15.34
C GLU A 220 -5.61 31.47 14.04
N THR A 221 -5.04 30.60 13.21
CA THR A 221 -5.58 30.16 11.92
C THR A 221 -5.24 28.72 11.64
N GLY A 222 -6.08 28.04 10.84
CA GLY A 222 -5.84 26.67 10.39
C GLY A 222 -6.33 25.60 11.35
N ALA A 223 -5.93 24.38 11.09
CA ALA A 223 -6.34 23.20 11.84
C ALA A 223 -5.14 22.34 12.22
N SER A 224 -5.29 21.58 13.29
CA SER A 224 -4.38 20.53 13.70
C SER A 224 -5.08 19.19 13.62
N PHE A 225 -4.59 18.32 12.76
CA PHE A 225 -4.98 16.91 12.68
C PHE A 225 -3.94 16.07 13.40
N PHE A 226 -4.36 15.19 14.27
CA PHE A 226 -3.45 14.38 15.06
C PHE A 226 -3.93 12.95 15.20
N PHE A 227 -2.99 12.04 15.40
CA PHE A 227 -3.27 10.68 15.83
C PHE A 227 -2.34 10.27 16.96
N GLU A 228 -2.81 9.36 17.79
CA GLU A 228 -2.11 8.87 18.95
C GLU A 228 -1.92 7.37 18.84
N LEU A 229 -0.73 6.91 19.21
CA LEU A 229 -0.40 5.49 19.27
C LEU A 229 0.04 5.12 20.69
N PRO A 230 -0.29 3.92 21.19
CA PRO A 230 0.23 3.44 22.46
C PRO A 230 1.75 3.23 22.37
N LEU A 231 2.48 3.60 23.42
CA LEU A 231 3.95 3.47 23.49
C LEU A 231 4.42 2.02 23.53
N ARG A 232 3.63 1.14 24.10
CA ARG A 232 3.90 -0.28 24.19
C ARG A 232 2.75 -1.03 23.53
N GLN A 233 3.01 -1.53 22.33
CA GLN A 233 2.17 -2.53 21.70
C GLN A 233 2.89 -3.86 21.85
N GLU A 234 2.38 -4.76 22.67
CA GLU A 234 2.74 -6.16 22.55
C GLU A 234 2.21 -6.63 21.21
N PRO A 235 2.97 -7.42 20.45
CA PRO A 235 2.44 -8.05 19.25
C PRO A 235 1.29 -8.94 19.72
N GLU A 236 0.06 -8.49 19.57
CA GLU A 236 -1.08 -9.39 19.60
C GLU A 236 -0.93 -10.30 18.40
N GLU A 237 -0.47 -11.51 18.63
CA GLU A 237 -0.77 -12.63 17.76
C GLU A 237 -2.29 -12.83 17.79
N ILE A 238 -3.00 -12.07 16.97
CA ILE A 238 -4.38 -12.42 16.62
C ILE A 238 -4.24 -13.66 15.75
N ILE A 239 -4.33 -14.82 16.44
CA ILE A 239 -4.43 -16.13 15.82
C ILE A 239 -5.82 -16.17 15.15
N CYS A 240 -5.92 -15.66 13.93
CA CYS A 240 -6.92 -16.20 13.01
C CYS A 240 -6.43 -17.58 12.64
N GLU A 241 -7.23 -18.61 12.91
CA GLU A 241 -6.91 -19.98 12.48
C GLU A 241 -6.49 -19.93 11.00
N PRO A 242 -5.24 -20.30 10.67
CA PRO A 242 -4.82 -20.34 9.30
C PRO A 242 -5.56 -21.50 8.65
N LYS A 243 -6.26 -21.25 7.56
CA LYS A 243 -6.50 -22.35 6.62
C LYS A 243 -5.13 -22.89 6.28
N ALA A 244 -4.87 -24.14 6.65
CA ALA A 244 -3.58 -24.84 6.76
C ALA A 244 -2.66 -24.82 5.52
N TYR A 245 -2.98 -24.07 4.47
CA TYR A 245 -2.23 -24.00 3.22
C TYR A 245 -1.25 -22.83 3.11
N LEU A 246 -1.33 -21.81 3.99
CA LEU A 246 -0.44 -20.64 3.96
C LEU A 246 0.75 -20.78 4.92
N ASN A 247 0.63 -21.57 5.98
CA ASN A 247 1.69 -21.68 6.99
C ASN A 247 2.88 -22.54 6.56
N GLU A 248 2.73 -23.44 5.59
CA GLU A 248 3.87 -24.23 5.07
C GLU A 248 4.75 -23.48 4.07
N LEU A 249 4.26 -22.37 3.51
CA LEU A 249 5.02 -21.54 2.54
C LEU A 249 5.70 -20.32 3.15
N MET A 250 5.42 -20.00 4.42
CA MET A 250 5.99 -18.82 5.11
C MET A 250 7.04 -19.16 6.18
N MET A 251 7.46 -20.41 6.31
CA MET A 251 8.63 -20.76 7.11
C MET A 251 9.84 -20.86 6.20
N ASP A 252 10.48 -19.74 5.94
CA ASP A 252 11.93 -19.52 5.79
C ASP A 252 12.17 -18.18 5.08
N ASP A 253 12.00 -17.09 5.82
CA ASP A 253 12.71 -15.86 5.45
C ASP A 253 13.09 -15.08 6.72
N ASN A 254 13.98 -15.69 7.49
CA ASN A 254 14.74 -15.00 8.50
C ASN A 254 16.21 -15.10 8.13
N SER A 255 16.62 -14.35 7.12
CA SER A 255 18.05 -14.04 6.96
C SER A 255 18.25 -12.91 5.95
N GLY A 256 18.83 -11.82 6.43
CA GLY A 256 19.67 -10.99 5.60
C GLY A 256 19.14 -9.60 5.32
N GLN A 257 19.70 -8.65 6.05
CA GLN A 257 19.87 -7.28 5.57
C GLN A 257 20.33 -7.28 4.10
N PRO A 258 19.92 -6.34 3.25
CA PRO A 258 20.45 -6.23 1.91
C PRO A 258 21.92 -5.80 2.00
N SER A 259 22.81 -6.79 1.99
CA SER A 259 24.20 -6.57 1.62
C SER A 259 24.25 -6.17 0.15
N ALA A 260 25.23 -5.35 -0.21
CA ALA A 260 25.54 -4.78 -1.51
C ALA A 260 24.95 -5.57 -2.69
N LYS A 261 24.27 -4.85 -3.61
CA LYS A 261 23.74 -5.39 -4.85
C LYS A 261 24.86 -6.11 -5.63
N GLU A 262 25.01 -7.40 -5.44
CA GLU A 262 25.64 -8.25 -6.45
C GLU A 262 24.68 -8.26 -7.63
N VAL A 263 25.12 -7.71 -8.75
CA VAL A 263 24.39 -7.78 -10.01
C VAL A 263 24.46 -9.23 -10.48
N PHE A 264 23.41 -9.97 -10.16
CA PHE A 264 23.29 -11.37 -10.60
C PHE A 264 22.97 -11.38 -12.10
N ASP A 265 23.84 -12.03 -12.91
CA ASP A 265 23.60 -12.18 -14.34
C ASP A 265 22.51 -13.23 -14.59
N THR A 266 21.33 -12.76 -14.99
CA THR A 266 20.17 -13.62 -15.32
C THR A 266 20.12 -14.03 -16.78
N THR A 267 21.03 -13.54 -17.64
CA THR A 267 21.03 -13.79 -19.09
C THR A 267 21.12 -15.26 -19.51
N PRO A 268 21.73 -16.21 -18.75
CA PRO A 268 21.73 -17.62 -19.14
C PRO A 268 20.43 -18.38 -18.83
N TYR A 269 19.51 -17.80 -18.02
CA TYR A 269 18.36 -18.49 -17.48
C TYR A 269 17.08 -18.34 -18.31
N THR A 270 16.16 -19.30 -18.15
CA THR A 270 14.83 -19.32 -18.77
C THR A 270 13.76 -19.04 -17.73
N ILE A 271 12.87 -18.08 -18.00
CA ILE A 271 11.74 -17.74 -17.14
C ILE A 271 10.44 -18.21 -17.79
N LEU A 272 9.53 -18.78 -16.98
CA LEU A 272 8.13 -19.03 -17.34
C LEU A 272 7.23 -17.99 -16.66
N VAL A 273 6.47 -17.27 -17.45
CA VAL A 273 5.47 -16.29 -17.00
C VAL A 273 4.09 -16.90 -17.21
N VAL A 274 3.27 -16.89 -16.16
CA VAL A 274 1.93 -17.49 -16.17
C VAL A 274 0.91 -16.45 -15.72
N ASP A 275 0.03 -16.05 -16.64
CA ASP A 275 -1.03 -15.06 -16.38
C ASP A 275 -2.11 -15.23 -17.44
N ASP A 276 -3.39 -15.19 -17.06
CA ASP A 276 -4.51 -15.34 -17.98
C ASP A 276 -4.87 -14.07 -18.77
N ASN A 277 -4.25 -12.95 -18.38
CA ASN A 277 -4.38 -11.67 -19.08
C ASN A 277 -3.27 -11.51 -20.14
N PRO A 278 -3.60 -11.47 -21.43
CA PRO A 278 -2.61 -11.35 -22.51
C PRO A 278 -1.83 -10.03 -22.46
N ASP A 279 -2.43 -8.93 -21.99
CA ASP A 279 -1.76 -7.65 -21.89
C ASP A 279 -0.73 -7.68 -20.75
N MET A 280 -1.00 -8.40 -19.66
CA MET A 280 -0.05 -8.59 -18.56
C MET A 280 1.12 -9.48 -18.98
N THR A 281 0.86 -10.58 -19.69
CA THR A 281 1.93 -11.45 -20.21
C THR A 281 2.81 -10.72 -21.21
N ASP A 282 2.25 -9.88 -22.09
CA ASP A 282 3.00 -9.04 -23.01
C ASP A 282 3.84 -7.98 -22.28
N PHE A 283 3.28 -7.36 -21.25
CA PHE A 283 4.01 -6.42 -20.41
C PHE A 283 5.19 -7.08 -19.68
N LEU A 284 4.96 -8.22 -19.02
CA LEU A 284 6.01 -8.96 -18.31
C LEU A 284 7.09 -9.47 -19.29
N LYS A 285 6.68 -9.94 -20.48
CA LYS A 285 7.61 -10.35 -21.53
C LYS A 285 8.56 -9.21 -21.90
N ARG A 286 8.02 -8.03 -22.22
CA ARG A 286 8.84 -6.83 -22.54
C ARG A 286 9.73 -6.40 -21.38
N THR A 287 9.23 -6.52 -20.15
CA THR A 287 9.97 -6.15 -18.95
C THR A 287 11.18 -7.07 -18.73
N PHE A 288 11.03 -8.37 -19.02
CA PHE A 288 12.08 -9.37 -18.85
C PHE A 288 12.96 -9.55 -20.08
N GLU A 289 12.59 -8.95 -21.21
CA GLU A 289 13.39 -9.00 -22.45
C GLU A 289 14.76 -8.36 -22.23
N GLY A 290 15.81 -9.10 -22.60
CA GLY A 290 17.21 -8.70 -22.35
C GLY A 290 17.77 -9.11 -20.98
N TYR A 291 16.93 -9.53 -20.04
CA TYR A 291 17.38 -10.06 -18.74
C TYR A 291 17.49 -11.59 -18.73
N PHE A 292 16.64 -12.29 -19.51
CA PHE A 292 16.62 -13.75 -19.56
C PHE A 292 16.91 -14.25 -20.97
N LYS A 293 17.54 -15.45 -21.04
CA LYS A 293 17.84 -16.13 -22.30
C LYS A 293 16.56 -16.46 -23.08
N ARG A 294 15.53 -16.89 -22.38
CA ARG A 294 14.25 -17.30 -22.96
C ARG A 294 13.11 -16.97 -22.02
N ILE A 295 12.05 -16.43 -22.57
CA ILE A 295 10.79 -16.18 -21.87
C ILE A 295 9.73 -17.09 -22.45
N ILE A 296 9.14 -17.93 -21.62
CA ILE A 296 8.03 -18.83 -21.96
C ILE A 296 6.76 -18.24 -21.35
N ILE A 297 5.63 -18.32 -22.04
CA ILE A 297 4.36 -17.78 -21.59
C ILE A 297 3.34 -18.91 -21.52
N ALA A 298 2.51 -18.88 -20.47
CA ALA A 298 1.33 -19.74 -20.30
C ALA A 298 0.14 -18.90 -19.87
N GLY A 299 -1.03 -19.22 -20.36
CA GLY A 299 -2.29 -18.54 -20.03
C GLY A 299 -3.01 -19.08 -18.81
N ASP A 300 -2.56 -20.17 -18.20
CA ASP A 300 -3.08 -20.72 -16.95
C ASP A 300 -2.17 -21.79 -16.35
N GLY A 301 -2.51 -22.25 -15.14
CA GLY A 301 -1.70 -23.24 -14.43
C GLY A 301 -1.65 -24.63 -15.07
N VAL A 302 -2.62 -25.02 -15.88
CA VAL A 302 -2.62 -26.33 -16.57
C VAL A 302 -1.62 -26.31 -17.73
N GLU A 303 -1.66 -25.28 -18.55
CA GLU A 303 -0.70 -25.04 -19.62
C GLU A 303 0.72 -24.87 -19.06
N ALA A 304 0.84 -24.07 -17.98
CA ALA A 304 2.10 -23.87 -17.29
C ALA A 304 2.73 -25.18 -16.85
N LEU A 305 1.96 -26.09 -16.24
CA LEU A 305 2.48 -27.38 -15.78
C LEU A 305 3.00 -28.26 -16.93
N GLN A 306 2.36 -28.22 -18.09
CA GLN A 306 2.84 -28.91 -19.31
C GLN A 306 4.15 -28.31 -19.79
N LEU A 307 4.24 -26.97 -19.82
CA LEU A 307 5.46 -26.25 -20.24
C LEU A 307 6.62 -26.43 -19.26
N VAL A 308 6.34 -26.47 -17.96
CA VAL A 308 7.35 -26.77 -16.92
C VAL A 308 7.96 -28.14 -17.14
N ARG A 309 7.14 -29.18 -17.39
CA ARG A 309 7.63 -30.57 -17.62
C ARG A 309 8.40 -30.72 -18.92
N SER A 310 8.05 -29.96 -19.96
CA SER A 310 8.71 -30.06 -21.28
C SER A 310 9.94 -29.19 -21.45
N HIS A 311 10.01 -28.06 -20.77
CA HIS A 311 11.06 -27.06 -20.96
C HIS A 311 11.96 -26.85 -19.74
N VAL A 312 11.52 -27.29 -18.54
CA VAL A 312 12.22 -27.15 -17.26
C VAL A 312 12.79 -25.73 -17.09
N PRO A 313 11.95 -24.69 -16.92
CA PRO A 313 12.43 -23.32 -16.73
C PRO A 313 13.21 -23.20 -15.42
N ASP A 314 14.10 -22.22 -15.35
CA ASP A 314 14.91 -21.97 -14.16
C ASP A 314 14.13 -21.23 -13.07
N ILE A 315 13.08 -20.48 -13.45
CA ILE A 315 12.20 -19.73 -12.53
C ILE A 315 10.80 -19.60 -13.14
N ILE A 316 9.80 -19.58 -12.27
CA ILE A 316 8.40 -19.38 -12.65
C ILE A 316 7.87 -18.14 -11.92
N VAL A 317 7.20 -17.26 -12.69
CA VAL A 317 6.42 -16.12 -12.16
C VAL A 317 4.98 -16.35 -12.56
N SER A 318 4.07 -16.49 -11.59
CA SER A 318 2.67 -16.86 -11.85
C SER A 318 1.72 -15.92 -11.14
N ASP A 319 0.66 -15.48 -11.82
CA ASP A 319 -0.50 -14.92 -11.14
C ASP A 319 -1.16 -15.97 -10.24
N VAL A 320 -1.78 -15.50 -9.17
CA VAL A 320 -2.53 -16.34 -8.23
C VAL A 320 -3.91 -16.68 -8.75
N MET A 321 -4.60 -15.73 -9.38
CA MET A 321 -6.02 -15.84 -9.73
C MET A 321 -6.21 -16.16 -11.23
N MET A 322 -6.08 -17.41 -11.59
CA MET A 322 -6.23 -17.87 -12.97
C MET A 322 -7.32 -18.94 -13.12
N PRO A 323 -7.96 -19.04 -14.30
CA PRO A 323 -8.93 -20.10 -14.59
C PRO A 323 -8.28 -21.49 -14.63
N ARG A 324 -9.09 -22.54 -14.56
CA ARG A 324 -8.71 -23.97 -14.63
C ARG A 324 -7.80 -24.41 -13.47
N MET A 325 -6.62 -23.82 -13.30
CA MET A 325 -5.68 -24.07 -12.21
C MET A 325 -5.06 -22.76 -11.76
N ASN A 326 -5.31 -22.36 -10.52
CA ASN A 326 -4.75 -21.16 -9.91
C ASN A 326 -3.28 -21.32 -9.55
N GLY A 327 -2.57 -20.19 -9.30
CA GLY A 327 -1.13 -20.18 -9.00
C GLY A 327 -0.75 -20.97 -7.75
N TYR A 328 -1.58 -20.98 -6.71
CA TYR A 328 -1.34 -21.79 -5.51
C TYR A 328 -1.35 -23.29 -5.81
N LYS A 329 -2.34 -23.75 -6.57
CA LYS A 329 -2.43 -25.16 -6.96
C LYS A 329 -1.30 -25.54 -7.89
N LEU A 330 -0.92 -24.65 -8.83
CA LEU A 330 0.27 -24.83 -9.68
C LEU A 330 1.53 -24.98 -8.85
N CYS A 331 1.80 -24.06 -7.93
CA CYS A 331 2.96 -24.07 -7.05
C CYS A 331 3.00 -25.38 -6.25
N LYS A 332 1.89 -25.77 -5.61
CA LYS A 332 1.80 -27.02 -4.85
C LYS A 332 2.12 -28.24 -5.73
N THR A 333 1.53 -28.32 -6.93
CA THR A 333 1.75 -29.45 -7.85
C THR A 333 3.20 -29.54 -8.30
N ILE A 334 3.86 -28.38 -8.54
CA ILE A 334 5.28 -28.34 -8.88
C ILE A 334 6.14 -28.83 -7.70
N LYS A 335 5.85 -28.38 -6.47
CA LYS A 335 6.62 -28.76 -5.27
C LYS A 335 6.44 -30.22 -4.85
N GLU A 336 5.33 -30.84 -5.21
CA GLU A 336 5.06 -32.26 -4.97
C GLU A 336 5.70 -33.19 -6.04
N ASP A 337 6.13 -32.67 -7.19
CA ASP A 337 6.76 -33.46 -8.26
C ASP A 337 8.30 -33.42 -8.13
N ILE A 338 8.91 -34.52 -7.73
CA ILE A 338 10.36 -34.64 -7.46
C ILE A 338 11.25 -34.13 -8.61
N ASN A 339 10.79 -34.24 -9.87
CA ASN A 339 11.60 -33.86 -11.03
C ASN A 339 11.65 -32.34 -11.23
N ILE A 340 10.67 -31.58 -10.74
CA ILE A 340 10.51 -30.13 -10.95
C ILE A 340 10.37 -29.34 -9.65
N SER A 341 10.41 -30.00 -8.49
CA SER A 341 10.22 -29.34 -7.16
C SER A 341 11.29 -28.29 -6.84
N HIS A 342 12.49 -28.41 -7.45
CA HIS A 342 13.61 -27.50 -7.27
C HIS A 342 13.38 -26.13 -7.92
N ILE A 343 12.44 -26.02 -8.88
CA ILE A 343 12.20 -24.76 -9.61
C ILE A 343 11.53 -23.75 -8.67
N PRO A 344 12.12 -22.55 -8.48
CA PRO A 344 11.49 -21.48 -7.69
C PRO A 344 10.24 -20.95 -8.38
N VAL A 345 9.19 -20.71 -7.57
CA VAL A 345 7.92 -20.16 -8.03
C VAL A 345 7.64 -18.86 -7.26
N ILE A 346 7.52 -17.76 -7.98
CA ILE A 346 7.10 -16.45 -7.46
C ILE A 346 5.62 -16.27 -7.80
N LEU A 347 4.80 -16.00 -6.78
CA LEU A 347 3.39 -15.71 -6.95
C LEU A 347 3.19 -14.19 -6.94
N LEU A 348 2.53 -13.68 -7.98
CA LEU A 348 2.11 -12.27 -8.07
C LEU A 348 0.71 -12.14 -7.45
N THR A 349 0.54 -11.24 -6.48
CA THR A 349 -0.73 -11.02 -5.76
C THR A 349 -1.24 -9.59 -5.93
#